data_5fe056b00eb83d9204166ddbfb8ea22a
#
_entry.id   5fe056b00eb83d9204166ddbfb8ea22a
#
_cell.length_a   1.000
_cell.length_b   1.000
_cell.length_c   1.000
_cell.angle_alpha   90.00
_cell.angle_beta   90.00
_cell.angle_gamma   90.00
#
_symmetry.space_group_name_H-M   'P 1'
#
loop_
_entity.id
_entity.type
_entity.pdbx_description
1 polymer ?
#
loop_
_entity_poly.entity_id
_entity_poly.type
_entity_poly.pdbx_seq_one_letter_code
_entity_poly.pdbx_strand_id
1 'polypeptide(L)'
;MHSRQDRTKPPQNSANPPDAPQVKICGLTRVDEAVACASLGADAIGFIFYPKSPRVVTAAQALAISMALPPSVCRVGVFVDETFDTIMQIARTARLQAVQLHGMESPALVKKIADQGLTVIKALFSQREPFYTQTAHFQAAAFLVECGAGLLPGGNARAWDFSLLKDFAKDVPLVLAGGLAIDNVKQAINQCQPDAVDISSGVERVPGKKDLYKVAQFIAATQKTPLAKPNRRIFYVSSGSRQP
;
A
#
# COMPACT_ATOMS: atom_id res chain seq x y z
N MET A 1 -4.06 -50.49 -15.94
CA MET A 1 -2.98 -49.44 -15.90
C MET A 1 -3.65 -48.15 -15.57
N HIS A 2 -3.59 -47.73 -14.28
CA HIS A 2 -4.13 -46.45 -13.82
C HIS A 2 -2.96 -45.48 -13.61
N SER A 3 -2.90 -44.43 -14.40
CA SER A 3 -1.89 -43.36 -14.26
C SER A 3 -2.19 -42.54 -13.01
N ARG A 4 -1.27 -42.58 -12.06
CA ARG A 4 -1.27 -41.67 -10.88
C ARG A 4 -0.91 -40.26 -11.37
N GLN A 5 -1.85 -39.32 -11.26
CA GLN A 5 -1.54 -37.89 -11.38
C GLN A 5 -0.77 -37.45 -10.14
N ASP A 6 0.41 -36.97 -10.39
CA ASP A 6 1.31 -36.34 -9.40
C ASP A 6 0.72 -34.99 -8.94
N ARG A 7 0.30 -34.92 -7.65
CA ARG A 7 -0.31 -33.74 -7.03
C ARG A 7 0.65 -33.02 -6.07
N THR A 8 1.88 -32.75 -6.50
CA THR A 8 2.87 -32.09 -5.65
C THR A 8 3.65 -30.97 -6.37
N LYS A 9 2.95 -30.00 -6.96
CA LYS A 9 3.55 -28.70 -7.23
C LYS A 9 2.67 -27.63 -6.59
N PRO A 10 3.20 -26.83 -5.64
CA PRO A 10 2.53 -25.60 -5.21
C PRO A 10 2.39 -24.67 -6.42
N PRO A 11 1.32 -23.88 -6.52
CA PRO A 11 1.16 -22.94 -7.62
C PRO A 11 2.38 -22.00 -7.66
N GLN A 12 3.03 -21.96 -8.80
CA GLN A 12 4.12 -21.04 -9.07
C GLN A 12 3.56 -19.62 -8.94
N ASN A 13 4.28 -18.81 -8.19
CA ASN A 13 4.09 -17.39 -7.98
C ASN A 13 3.77 -16.70 -9.34
N SER A 14 2.49 -16.53 -9.66
CA SER A 14 2.09 -15.75 -10.82
C SER A 14 2.37 -14.29 -10.47
N ALA A 15 3.44 -13.72 -11.03
CA ALA A 15 3.63 -12.29 -11.03
C ALA A 15 2.30 -11.64 -11.46
N ASN A 16 1.85 -10.61 -10.73
CA ASN A 16 0.65 -9.86 -11.11
C ASN A 16 0.70 -9.53 -12.60
N PRO A 17 -0.41 -9.67 -13.35
CA PRO A 17 -0.42 -9.31 -14.75
C PRO A 17 0.14 -7.88 -14.88
N PRO A 18 1.03 -7.62 -15.85
CA PRO A 18 1.71 -6.33 -15.96
C PRO A 18 0.75 -5.13 -16.08
N ASP A 19 -0.48 -5.41 -16.47
CA ASP A 19 -1.51 -4.40 -16.74
C ASP A 19 -2.54 -4.25 -15.60
N ALA A 20 -2.41 -4.96 -14.48
CA ALA A 20 -3.30 -4.76 -13.33
C ALA A 20 -2.67 -3.79 -12.31
N PRO A 21 -3.48 -3.05 -11.50
CA PRO A 21 -2.94 -2.27 -10.40
C PRO A 21 -2.18 -3.12 -9.40
N GLN A 22 -1.10 -2.57 -8.81
CA GLN A 22 -0.43 -3.20 -7.68
C GLN A 22 -1.35 -3.18 -6.44
N VAL A 23 -1.18 -4.15 -5.54
CA VAL A 23 -2.00 -4.26 -4.32
C VAL A 23 -1.15 -4.05 -3.08
N LYS A 24 -1.50 -3.07 -2.27
CA LYS A 24 -0.96 -2.86 -0.92
C LYS A 24 -1.99 -3.30 0.12
N ILE A 25 -1.57 -4.15 1.06
CA ILE A 25 -2.35 -4.51 2.25
C ILE A 25 -1.76 -3.77 3.44
N CYS A 26 -2.52 -2.85 4.03
CA CYS A 26 -2.04 -1.92 5.06
C CYS A 26 -2.48 -2.31 6.47
N GLY A 27 -1.64 -2.00 7.47
CA GLY A 27 -1.94 -2.21 8.89
C GLY A 27 -1.79 -3.66 9.34
N LEU A 28 -0.76 -4.36 8.85
CA LEU A 28 -0.37 -5.70 9.31
C LEU A 28 0.36 -5.60 10.64
N THR A 29 -0.05 -6.41 11.61
CA THR A 29 0.50 -6.44 12.97
C THR A 29 1.10 -7.80 13.35
N ARG A 30 0.95 -8.83 12.49
CA ARG A 30 1.35 -10.22 12.74
C ARG A 30 2.15 -10.77 11.56
N VAL A 31 3.16 -11.58 11.88
CA VAL A 31 4.03 -12.23 10.89
C VAL A 31 3.24 -13.18 9.99
N ASP A 32 2.45 -14.06 10.59
CA ASP A 32 1.66 -15.08 9.87
C ASP A 32 0.67 -14.47 8.87
N GLU A 33 -0.04 -13.40 9.27
CA GLU A 33 -0.96 -12.70 8.38
C GLU A 33 -0.23 -11.97 7.23
N ALA A 34 0.91 -11.36 7.52
CA ALA A 34 1.70 -10.65 6.50
C ALA A 34 2.28 -11.60 5.45
N VAL A 35 2.83 -12.74 5.89
CA VAL A 35 3.33 -13.80 4.99
C VAL A 35 2.19 -14.37 4.15
N ALA A 36 1.03 -14.62 4.75
CA ALA A 36 -0.14 -15.09 4.00
C ALA A 36 -0.61 -14.06 2.96
N CYS A 37 -0.68 -12.75 3.31
CA CYS A 37 -1.02 -11.70 2.35
C CYS A 37 -0.02 -11.64 1.18
N ALA A 38 1.27 -11.77 1.46
CA ALA A 38 2.33 -11.83 0.44
C ALA A 38 2.14 -13.05 -0.50
N SER A 39 1.85 -14.22 0.08
CA SER A 39 1.61 -15.47 -0.68
C SER A 39 0.35 -15.39 -1.53
N LEU A 40 -0.65 -14.60 -1.14
CA LEU A 40 -1.86 -14.32 -1.91
C LEU A 40 -1.65 -13.33 -3.06
N GLY A 41 -0.47 -12.69 -3.14
CA GLY A 41 -0.10 -11.79 -4.25
C GLY A 41 -0.13 -10.30 -3.91
N ALA A 42 -0.03 -9.92 -2.63
CA ALA A 42 0.19 -8.52 -2.26
C ALA A 42 1.57 -8.05 -2.75
N ASP A 43 1.63 -6.91 -3.45
CA ASP A 43 2.87 -6.26 -3.90
C ASP A 43 3.56 -5.50 -2.76
N ALA A 44 2.78 -5.00 -1.78
CA ALA A 44 3.30 -4.25 -0.65
C ALA A 44 2.53 -4.54 0.65
N ILE A 45 3.27 -4.48 1.76
CA ILE A 45 2.75 -4.61 3.12
C ILE A 45 3.00 -3.29 3.87
N GLY A 46 1.94 -2.74 4.49
CA GLY A 46 1.99 -1.49 5.23
C GLY A 46 2.04 -1.70 6.74
N PHE A 47 2.97 -1.01 7.42
CA PHE A 47 3.15 -0.93 8.87
C PHE A 47 2.78 0.46 9.36
N ILE A 48 1.92 0.57 10.35
CA ILE A 48 1.46 1.87 10.86
C ILE A 48 2.22 2.22 12.14
N PHE A 49 2.91 3.36 12.13
CA PHE A 49 3.69 3.88 13.27
C PHE A 49 3.00 5.05 13.97
N TYR A 50 1.71 5.23 13.73
CA TYR A 50 0.91 6.27 14.38
C TYR A 50 0.28 5.74 15.67
N PRO A 51 0.62 6.30 16.87
CA PRO A 51 0.23 5.72 18.17
C PRO A 51 -1.28 5.63 18.43
N LYS A 52 -2.08 6.50 17.80
CA LYS A 52 -3.55 6.50 17.93
C LYS A 52 -4.22 5.46 17.03
N SER A 53 -3.47 4.75 16.19
CA SER A 53 -4.04 3.71 15.32
C SER A 53 -4.24 2.41 16.09
N PRO A 54 -5.38 1.72 15.93
CA PRO A 54 -5.56 0.37 16.47
C PRO A 54 -4.68 -0.68 15.77
N ARG A 55 -3.94 -0.28 14.72
CA ARG A 55 -3.03 -1.10 13.92
C ARG A 55 -1.57 -0.71 14.12
N VAL A 56 -1.26 0.05 15.18
CA VAL A 56 0.10 0.50 15.47
C VAL A 56 1.02 -0.69 15.75
N VAL A 57 2.24 -0.61 15.22
CA VAL A 57 3.32 -1.56 15.50
C VAL A 57 4.58 -0.82 15.96
N THR A 58 5.42 -1.50 16.73
CA THR A 58 6.77 -1.04 17.05
C THR A 58 7.73 -1.33 15.90
N ALA A 59 8.88 -0.64 15.86
CA ALA A 59 9.92 -0.92 14.88
C ALA A 59 10.42 -2.39 14.95
N ALA A 60 10.47 -2.97 16.15
CA ALA A 60 10.86 -4.36 16.36
C ALA A 60 9.83 -5.35 15.79
N GLN A 61 8.53 -5.08 15.98
CA GLN A 61 7.47 -5.90 15.38
C GLN A 61 7.50 -5.81 13.84
N ALA A 62 7.65 -4.59 13.30
CA ALA A 62 7.77 -4.39 11.86
C ALA A 62 9.02 -5.07 11.29
N LEU A 63 10.17 -5.08 12.01
CA LEU A 63 11.36 -5.83 11.62
C LEU A 63 11.09 -7.33 11.56
N ALA A 64 10.45 -7.90 12.59
CA ALA A 64 10.12 -9.33 12.61
C ALA A 64 9.27 -9.73 11.40
N ILE A 65 8.26 -8.91 11.05
CA ILE A 65 7.44 -9.13 9.85
C ILE A 65 8.29 -8.97 8.59
N SER A 66 9.09 -7.90 8.50
CA SER A 66 9.92 -7.60 7.32
C SER A 66 10.91 -8.71 6.98
N MET A 67 11.46 -9.35 8.00
CA MET A 67 12.39 -10.48 7.85
C MET A 67 11.72 -11.76 7.32
N ALA A 68 10.44 -11.94 7.59
CA ALA A 68 9.68 -13.09 7.13
C ALA A 68 9.07 -12.90 5.72
N LEU A 69 9.01 -11.67 5.22
CA LEU A 69 8.44 -11.38 3.90
C LEU A 69 9.40 -11.73 2.77
N PRO A 70 8.88 -12.24 1.61
CA PRO A 70 9.67 -12.41 0.41
C PRO A 70 10.36 -11.11 -0.02
N PRO A 71 11.58 -11.17 -0.59
CA PRO A 71 12.28 -9.96 -1.07
C PRO A 71 11.50 -9.13 -2.09
N SER A 72 10.61 -9.75 -2.86
CA SER A 72 9.79 -9.10 -3.88
C SER A 72 8.67 -8.21 -3.33
N VAL A 73 8.31 -8.35 -2.05
CA VAL A 73 7.23 -7.58 -1.41
C VAL A 73 7.79 -6.30 -0.81
N CYS A 74 7.23 -5.14 -1.16
CA CYS A 74 7.66 -3.85 -0.65
C CYS A 74 7.17 -3.62 0.80
N ARG A 75 8.07 -3.19 1.70
CA ARG A 75 7.77 -2.83 3.10
C ARG A 75 7.55 -1.33 3.16
N VAL A 76 6.32 -0.92 3.51
CA VAL A 76 5.90 0.48 3.55
C VAL A 76 5.61 0.91 4.98
N GLY A 77 6.34 1.88 5.50
CA GLY A 77 6.03 2.51 6.78
C GLY A 77 5.05 3.65 6.62
N VAL A 78 3.99 3.68 7.41
CA VAL A 78 2.98 4.75 7.41
C VAL A 78 3.17 5.62 8.65
N PHE A 79 3.38 6.92 8.42
CA PHE A 79 3.64 7.92 9.44
C PHE A 79 2.64 9.07 9.34
N VAL A 80 2.37 9.73 10.46
CA VAL A 80 1.48 10.90 10.55
C VAL A 80 2.20 11.96 11.37
N ASP A 81 2.59 13.06 10.73
CA ASP A 81 3.23 14.24 11.34
C ASP A 81 4.45 13.92 12.22
N GLU A 82 5.26 12.94 11.77
CA GLU A 82 6.43 12.47 12.50
C GLU A 82 7.70 13.20 12.05
N THR A 83 8.72 13.23 12.91
CA THR A 83 10.00 13.87 12.63
C THR A 83 10.83 13.08 11.61
N PHE A 84 11.70 13.78 10.87
CA PHE A 84 12.62 13.13 9.93
C PHE A 84 13.49 12.06 10.61
N ASP A 85 14.06 12.37 11.77
CA ASP A 85 15.00 11.48 12.46
C ASP A 85 14.30 10.19 12.93
N THR A 86 13.09 10.31 13.49
CA THR A 86 12.26 9.16 13.88
C THR A 86 11.89 8.31 12.67
N ILE A 87 11.44 8.94 11.57
CA ILE A 87 11.10 8.21 10.32
C ILE A 87 12.33 7.44 9.83
N MET A 88 13.50 8.05 9.75
CA MET A 88 14.71 7.40 9.25
C MET A 88 15.23 6.32 10.18
N GLN A 89 15.14 6.51 11.49
CA GLN A 89 15.48 5.48 12.47
C GLN A 89 14.59 4.24 12.30
N ILE A 90 13.27 4.44 12.22
CA ILE A 90 12.31 3.33 12.03
C ILE A 90 12.51 2.67 10.66
N ALA A 91 12.72 3.46 9.60
CA ALA A 91 12.91 2.93 8.25
C ALA A 91 14.13 2.00 8.18
N ARG A 92 15.24 2.39 8.78
CA ARG A 92 16.45 1.54 8.88
C ARG A 92 16.19 0.30 9.72
N THR A 93 15.62 0.46 10.93
CA THR A 93 15.35 -0.66 11.84
C THR A 93 14.41 -1.68 11.23
N ALA A 94 13.29 -1.24 10.65
CA ALA A 94 12.26 -2.12 10.08
C ALA A 94 12.55 -2.53 8.62
N ARG A 95 13.69 -2.11 8.03
CA ARG A 95 14.11 -2.39 6.66
C ARG A 95 13.05 -1.98 5.62
N LEU A 96 12.52 -0.77 5.76
CA LEU A 96 11.51 -0.23 4.85
C LEU A 96 12.14 0.14 3.50
N GLN A 97 11.41 -0.05 2.41
CA GLN A 97 11.74 0.44 1.07
C GLN A 97 10.94 1.71 0.72
N ALA A 98 9.79 1.87 1.34
CA ALA A 98 8.93 3.02 1.09
C ALA A 98 8.40 3.63 2.40
N VAL A 99 8.12 4.93 2.35
CA VAL A 99 7.53 5.71 3.43
C VAL A 99 6.26 6.37 2.89
N GLN A 100 5.14 6.14 3.57
CA GLN A 100 3.87 6.82 3.32
C GLN A 100 3.66 7.89 4.38
N LEU A 101 3.60 9.15 3.94
CA LEU A 101 3.38 10.32 4.78
C LEU A 101 1.89 10.69 4.74
N HIS A 102 1.18 10.47 5.84
CA HIS A 102 -0.29 10.45 5.89
C HIS A 102 -0.91 11.59 6.70
N GLY A 103 -0.10 12.58 7.07
CA GLY A 103 -0.46 13.80 7.81
C GLY A 103 -0.31 15.08 6.99
N MET A 104 0.08 16.15 7.69
CA MET A 104 0.31 17.49 7.15
C MET A 104 1.80 17.76 6.86
N GLU A 105 2.58 16.73 6.58
CA GLU A 105 4.02 16.82 6.39
C GLU A 105 4.38 17.82 5.27
N SER A 106 5.40 18.64 5.53
CA SER A 106 5.83 19.68 4.61
C SER A 106 6.48 19.13 3.34
N PRO A 107 6.44 19.86 2.22
CA PRO A 107 7.18 19.52 1.00
C PRO A 107 8.68 19.30 1.24
N ALA A 108 9.28 20.09 2.15
CA ALA A 108 10.69 19.98 2.50
C ALA A 108 11.00 18.63 3.18
N LEU A 109 10.11 18.13 4.06
CA LEU A 109 10.27 16.82 4.69
C LEU A 109 10.13 15.69 3.66
N VAL A 110 9.14 15.78 2.76
CA VAL A 110 8.96 14.83 1.65
C VAL A 110 10.24 14.70 0.84
N LYS A 111 10.78 15.84 0.38
CA LYS A 111 12.04 15.87 -0.39
C LYS A 111 13.21 15.29 0.41
N LYS A 112 13.37 15.72 1.67
CA LYS A 112 14.49 15.27 2.53
C LYS A 112 14.52 13.76 2.72
N ILE A 113 13.34 13.11 2.81
CA ILE A 113 13.23 11.64 2.91
C ILE A 113 13.53 10.99 1.56
N ALA A 114 13.01 11.54 0.46
CA ALA A 114 13.28 11.02 -0.89
C ALA A 114 14.78 11.06 -1.24
N ASP A 115 15.48 12.10 -0.81
CA ASP A 115 16.94 12.25 -0.99
C ASP A 115 17.75 11.16 -0.23
N GLN A 116 17.13 10.41 0.71
CA GLN A 116 17.74 9.25 1.37
C GLN A 116 17.54 7.93 0.60
N GLY A 117 16.96 7.98 -0.60
CA GLY A 117 16.74 6.81 -1.44
C GLY A 117 15.50 5.97 -1.11
N LEU A 118 14.63 6.46 -0.22
CA LEU A 118 13.35 5.83 0.06
C LEU A 118 12.28 6.24 -0.97
N THR A 119 11.44 5.31 -1.39
CA THR A 119 10.24 5.64 -2.15
C THR A 119 9.26 6.39 -1.24
N VAL A 120 8.96 7.65 -1.53
CA VAL A 120 8.01 8.44 -0.75
C VAL A 120 6.65 8.48 -1.42
N ILE A 121 5.62 8.09 -0.66
CA ILE A 121 4.21 8.16 -1.03
C ILE A 121 3.57 9.24 -0.16
N LYS A 122 3.10 10.35 -0.76
CA LYS A 122 2.39 11.39 -0.02
C LYS A 122 0.89 11.15 -0.06
N ALA A 123 0.26 11.07 1.10
CA ALA A 123 -1.20 11.01 1.19
C ALA A 123 -1.79 12.42 0.99
N LEU A 124 -2.79 12.48 0.13
CA LEU A 124 -3.60 13.66 -0.18
C LEU A 124 -5.09 13.27 -0.07
N PHE A 125 -5.96 14.24 0.12
CA PHE A 125 -7.34 13.96 0.45
C PHE A 125 -8.31 14.71 -0.46
N SER A 126 -9.53 14.16 -0.62
CA SER A 126 -10.58 14.81 -1.39
C SER A 126 -11.40 15.83 -0.56
N GLN A 127 -11.45 15.68 0.78
CA GLN A 127 -12.32 16.48 1.65
C GLN A 127 -11.58 17.25 2.75
N ARG A 128 -10.26 17.15 2.84
CA ARG A 128 -9.43 17.94 3.78
C ARG A 128 -8.04 18.19 3.21
N GLU A 129 -7.29 19.06 3.82
CA GLU A 129 -5.87 19.29 3.49
C GLU A 129 -4.98 18.12 3.96
N PRO A 130 -3.86 17.92 3.25
CA PRO A 130 -3.51 18.49 1.94
C PRO A 130 -4.42 17.91 0.84
N PHE A 131 -5.00 18.79 0.01
CA PHE A 131 -5.92 18.35 -1.04
C PHE A 131 -5.19 17.63 -2.18
N TYR A 132 -5.87 16.68 -2.84
CA TYR A 132 -5.30 15.93 -3.96
C TYR A 132 -4.90 16.82 -5.16
N THR A 133 -5.42 18.04 -5.25
CA THR A 133 -5.02 19.03 -6.27
C THR A 133 -3.65 19.68 -6.01
N GLN A 134 -3.03 19.43 -4.86
CA GLN A 134 -1.78 20.06 -4.43
C GLN A 134 -0.51 19.25 -4.75
N THR A 135 -0.59 18.29 -5.67
CA THR A 135 0.55 17.40 -6.03
C THR A 135 1.81 18.16 -6.45
N ALA A 136 1.66 19.27 -7.17
CA ALA A 136 2.77 20.08 -7.65
C ALA A 136 3.68 20.62 -6.52
N HIS A 137 3.19 20.66 -5.28
CA HIS A 137 3.97 21.12 -4.13
C HIS A 137 4.95 20.06 -3.63
N PHE A 138 4.74 18.76 -3.96
CA PHE A 138 5.48 17.65 -3.35
C PHE A 138 6.34 16.89 -4.37
N GLN A 139 7.61 16.67 -4.03
CA GLN A 139 8.50 15.79 -4.77
C GLN A 139 8.37 14.34 -4.25
N ALA A 140 7.18 13.76 -4.42
CA ALA A 140 6.90 12.38 -4.05
C ALA A 140 6.94 11.45 -5.26
N ALA A 141 7.29 10.17 -5.05
CA ALA A 141 7.31 9.15 -6.09
C ALA A 141 5.89 8.75 -6.52
N ALA A 142 4.92 8.84 -5.60
CA ALA A 142 3.51 8.56 -5.84
C ALA A 142 2.64 9.31 -4.84
N PHE A 143 1.36 9.44 -5.18
CA PHE A 143 0.36 10.03 -4.30
C PHE A 143 -0.70 9.00 -3.94
N LEU A 144 -0.95 8.83 -2.63
CA LEU A 144 -2.09 8.08 -2.15
C LEU A 144 -3.25 9.07 -1.98
N VAL A 145 -4.39 8.76 -2.58
CA VAL A 145 -5.59 9.61 -2.42
C VAL A 145 -6.71 8.82 -1.76
N GLU A 146 -7.28 9.44 -0.71
CA GLU A 146 -8.46 8.94 -0.02
C GLU A 146 -9.45 10.07 0.33
N CYS A 147 -10.62 9.70 0.86
CA CYS A 147 -11.68 10.65 1.22
C CYS A 147 -11.20 11.70 2.23
N GLY A 148 -10.48 11.29 3.26
CA GLY A 148 -10.08 12.16 4.38
C GLY A 148 -11.20 12.46 5.38
N ALA A 149 -12.42 11.94 5.17
CA ALA A 149 -13.51 12.04 6.13
C ALA A 149 -13.34 11.01 7.26
N GLY A 150 -13.45 11.44 8.51
CA GLY A 150 -13.37 10.55 9.69
C GLY A 150 -12.44 11.06 10.77
N LEU A 151 -12.50 10.42 11.95
CA LEU A 151 -11.74 10.82 13.14
C LEU A 151 -10.26 10.44 13.08
N LEU A 152 -9.89 9.44 12.28
CA LEU A 152 -8.52 8.98 12.13
C LEU A 152 -8.01 9.29 10.73
N PRO A 153 -6.71 9.60 10.58
CA PRO A 153 -6.07 9.63 9.28
C PRO A 153 -6.05 8.21 8.68
N GLY A 154 -7.02 7.91 7.81
CA GLY A 154 -7.18 6.61 7.18
C GLY A 154 -7.98 5.56 7.98
N GLY A 155 -8.35 4.48 7.30
CA GLY A 155 -9.04 3.33 7.92
C GLY A 155 -10.52 3.56 8.26
N ASN A 156 -11.14 4.61 7.74
CA ASN A 156 -12.53 4.99 8.05
C ASN A 156 -13.58 4.24 7.21
N ALA A 157 -13.17 3.37 6.29
CA ALA A 157 -14.02 2.50 5.44
C ALA A 157 -15.16 3.21 4.69
N ARG A 158 -15.08 4.54 4.48
CA ARG A 158 -16.08 5.30 3.74
C ARG A 158 -15.75 5.32 2.26
N ALA A 159 -16.63 4.72 1.45
CA ALA A 159 -16.57 4.88 0.00
C ALA A 159 -16.89 6.35 -0.38
N TRP A 160 -16.27 6.82 -1.44
CA TRP A 160 -16.42 8.17 -1.97
C TRP A 160 -16.44 8.12 -3.50
N ASP A 161 -16.67 9.24 -4.16
CA ASP A 161 -16.72 9.28 -5.62
C ASP A 161 -15.30 9.19 -6.22
N PHE A 162 -14.89 7.99 -6.61
CA PHE A 162 -13.59 7.74 -7.22
C PHE A 162 -13.43 8.38 -8.60
N SER A 163 -14.54 8.75 -9.28
CA SER A 163 -14.47 9.37 -10.61
C SER A 163 -13.76 10.73 -10.61
N LEU A 164 -13.70 11.39 -9.45
CA LEU A 164 -12.95 12.63 -9.25
C LEU A 164 -11.46 12.51 -9.59
N LEU A 165 -10.91 11.28 -9.56
CA LEU A 165 -9.50 11.03 -9.85
C LEU A 165 -9.21 10.58 -11.30
N LYS A 166 -10.22 10.57 -12.18
CA LYS A 166 -10.08 10.08 -13.56
C LYS A 166 -8.95 10.80 -14.32
N ASP A 167 -8.88 12.11 -14.22
CA ASP A 167 -7.84 12.89 -14.88
C ASP A 167 -6.53 12.93 -14.07
N PHE A 168 -6.64 12.94 -12.74
CA PHE A 168 -5.51 12.90 -11.83
C PHE A 168 -4.53 11.75 -12.13
N ALA A 169 -5.06 10.54 -12.32
CA ALA A 169 -4.25 9.34 -12.58
C ALA A 169 -3.56 9.33 -13.95
N LYS A 170 -3.83 10.29 -14.84
CA LYS A 170 -3.11 10.45 -16.09
C LYS A 170 -1.72 11.06 -15.88
N ASP A 171 -1.64 12.05 -14.99
CA ASP A 171 -0.47 12.90 -14.83
C ASP A 171 0.50 12.39 -13.76
N VAL A 172 -0.01 11.77 -12.69
CA VAL A 172 0.80 11.35 -11.54
C VAL A 172 0.57 9.88 -11.16
N PRO A 173 1.58 9.18 -10.60
CA PRO A 173 1.40 7.84 -10.05
C PRO A 173 0.41 7.86 -8.88
N LEU A 174 -0.68 7.10 -9.02
CA LEU A 174 -1.80 7.08 -8.08
C LEU A 174 -1.88 5.77 -7.30
N VAL A 175 -1.90 5.86 -5.98
CA VAL A 175 -2.37 4.82 -5.06
C VAL A 175 -3.78 5.18 -4.62
N LEU A 176 -4.79 4.43 -5.04
CA LEU A 176 -6.17 4.67 -4.63
C LEU A 176 -6.44 4.01 -3.28
N ALA A 177 -6.99 4.78 -2.34
CA ALA A 177 -7.32 4.31 -1.00
C ALA A 177 -8.66 4.88 -0.50
N GLY A 178 -9.07 4.47 0.70
CA GLY A 178 -10.26 4.96 1.37
C GLY A 178 -11.55 4.30 0.87
N GLY A 179 -12.16 3.49 1.74
CA GLY A 179 -13.44 2.84 1.47
C GLY A 179 -13.43 1.76 0.39
N LEU A 180 -12.26 1.28 -0.02
CA LEU A 180 -12.18 0.14 -0.93
C LEU A 180 -12.63 -1.14 -0.24
N ALA A 181 -13.36 -1.97 -1.01
CA ALA A 181 -13.87 -3.27 -0.61
C ALA A 181 -13.95 -4.19 -1.83
N ILE A 182 -14.25 -5.46 -1.61
CA ILE A 182 -14.33 -6.48 -2.67
C ILE A 182 -15.38 -6.14 -3.72
N ASP A 183 -16.49 -5.58 -3.29
CA ASP A 183 -17.66 -5.26 -4.12
C ASP A 183 -17.50 -3.98 -4.95
N ASN A 184 -16.58 -3.06 -4.58
CA ASN A 184 -16.41 -1.79 -5.26
C ASN A 184 -15.06 -1.61 -5.99
N VAL A 185 -14.04 -2.44 -5.69
CA VAL A 185 -12.68 -2.24 -6.23
C VAL A 185 -12.62 -2.28 -7.75
N LYS A 186 -13.38 -3.16 -8.39
CA LYS A 186 -13.46 -3.22 -9.87
C LYS A 186 -14.00 -1.92 -10.46
N GLN A 187 -15.08 -1.38 -9.88
CA GLN A 187 -15.65 -0.11 -10.31
C GLN A 187 -14.65 1.03 -10.09
N ALA A 188 -14.02 1.10 -8.93
CA ALA A 188 -13.02 2.10 -8.59
C ALA A 188 -11.85 2.11 -9.59
N ILE A 189 -11.29 0.93 -9.93
CA ILE A 189 -10.22 0.81 -10.92
C ILE A 189 -10.68 1.30 -12.29
N ASN A 190 -11.87 0.90 -12.75
CA ASN A 190 -12.39 1.33 -14.05
C ASN A 190 -12.64 2.85 -14.13
N GLN A 191 -13.03 3.48 -13.02
CA GLN A 191 -13.30 4.91 -12.96
C GLN A 191 -12.05 5.78 -13.00
N CYS A 192 -10.99 5.43 -12.25
CA CYS A 192 -9.83 6.32 -12.10
C CYS A 192 -8.49 5.72 -12.54
N GLN A 193 -8.44 4.44 -12.98
CA GLN A 193 -7.23 3.82 -13.53
C GLN A 193 -5.97 4.01 -12.65
N PRO A 194 -6.01 3.63 -11.35
CA PRO A 194 -4.89 3.84 -10.43
C PRO A 194 -3.74 2.89 -10.73
N ASP A 195 -2.51 3.28 -10.42
CA ASP A 195 -1.33 2.42 -10.56
C ASP A 195 -1.26 1.37 -9.44
N ALA A 196 -1.86 1.68 -8.27
CA ALA A 196 -2.00 0.76 -7.16
C ALA A 196 -3.31 1.00 -6.38
N VAL A 197 -3.75 -0.02 -5.65
CA VAL A 197 -4.84 0.08 -4.67
C VAL A 197 -4.31 -0.25 -3.28
N ASP A 198 -4.76 0.49 -2.26
CA ASP A 198 -4.40 0.30 -0.85
C ASP A 198 -5.64 -0.01 -0.03
N ILE A 199 -5.64 -1.14 0.66
CA ILE A 199 -6.74 -1.57 1.50
C ILE A 199 -6.29 -1.94 2.91
N SER A 200 -7.07 -1.56 3.91
CA SER A 200 -6.83 -1.90 5.31
C SER A 200 -8.07 -2.52 5.95
N SER A 201 -9.00 -1.71 6.43
CA SER A 201 -10.20 -2.15 7.18
C SER A 201 -11.17 -2.98 6.34
N GLY A 202 -11.27 -2.75 5.02
CA GLY A 202 -12.18 -3.49 4.13
C GLY A 202 -11.89 -5.01 4.04
N VAL A 203 -10.71 -5.44 4.47
CA VAL A 203 -10.31 -6.86 4.52
C VAL A 203 -10.01 -7.34 5.94
N GLU A 204 -10.60 -6.72 6.96
CA GLU A 204 -10.43 -7.12 8.37
C GLU A 204 -11.64 -7.87 8.90
N ARG A 205 -11.38 -8.73 9.89
CA ARG A 205 -12.40 -9.33 10.77
C ARG A 205 -12.71 -8.40 11.96
N VAL A 206 -11.65 -7.86 12.54
CA VAL A 206 -11.66 -6.81 13.58
C VAL A 206 -10.44 -5.93 13.36
N PRO A 207 -10.38 -4.70 13.87
CA PRO A 207 -9.24 -3.80 13.71
C PRO A 207 -7.89 -4.47 14.01
N GLY A 208 -6.96 -4.43 13.06
CA GLY A 208 -5.63 -5.02 13.16
C GLY A 208 -5.54 -6.53 12.91
N LYS A 209 -6.66 -7.21 12.57
CA LYS A 209 -6.66 -8.64 12.20
C LYS A 209 -7.28 -8.85 10.82
N LYS A 210 -6.46 -9.27 9.86
CA LYS A 210 -6.91 -9.51 8.48
C LYS A 210 -7.77 -10.76 8.37
N ASP A 211 -8.74 -10.70 7.48
CA ASP A 211 -9.50 -11.85 6.99
C ASP A 211 -8.85 -12.29 5.68
N LEU A 212 -8.10 -13.39 5.73
CA LEU A 212 -7.34 -13.86 4.57
C LEU A 212 -8.24 -14.27 3.39
N TYR A 213 -9.48 -14.65 3.65
CA TYR A 213 -10.45 -14.94 2.58
C TYR A 213 -10.83 -13.64 1.85
N LYS A 214 -11.13 -12.57 2.60
CA LYS A 214 -11.39 -11.24 2.01
C LYS A 214 -10.16 -10.68 1.28
N VAL A 215 -8.95 -10.88 1.83
CA VAL A 215 -7.69 -10.48 1.17
C VAL A 215 -7.56 -11.18 -0.17
N ALA A 216 -7.74 -12.51 -0.22
CA ALA A 216 -7.66 -13.29 -1.44
C ALA A 216 -8.68 -12.83 -2.50
N GLN A 217 -9.92 -12.58 -2.09
CA GLN A 217 -10.97 -12.09 -2.99
C GLN A 217 -10.67 -10.68 -3.52
N PHE A 218 -10.17 -9.78 -2.67
CA PHE A 218 -9.81 -8.42 -3.08
C PHE A 218 -8.67 -8.41 -4.08
N ILE A 219 -7.60 -9.17 -3.82
CA ILE A 219 -6.46 -9.32 -4.73
C ILE A 219 -6.91 -9.91 -6.06
N ALA A 220 -7.69 -10.98 -6.04
CA ALA A 220 -8.21 -11.61 -7.25
C ALA A 220 -9.12 -10.68 -8.07
N ALA A 221 -9.95 -9.87 -7.42
CA ALA A 221 -10.79 -8.87 -8.09
C ALA A 221 -9.95 -7.77 -8.75
N THR A 222 -8.89 -7.29 -8.07
CA THR A 222 -7.95 -6.31 -8.62
C THR A 222 -7.19 -6.86 -9.83
N GLN A 223 -6.62 -8.05 -9.72
CA GLN A 223 -5.85 -8.70 -10.79
C GLN A 223 -6.66 -9.00 -12.05
N LYS A 224 -7.97 -9.23 -11.90
CA LYS A 224 -8.91 -9.43 -13.03
C LYS A 224 -9.42 -8.13 -13.66
N THR A 225 -8.96 -6.98 -13.18
CA THR A 225 -9.39 -5.68 -13.69
C THR A 225 -8.18 -4.94 -14.28
N PRO A 226 -7.86 -5.15 -15.58
CA PRO A 226 -6.71 -4.54 -16.20
C PRO A 226 -6.90 -3.02 -16.34
N LEU A 227 -5.78 -2.30 -16.38
CA LEU A 227 -5.72 -0.89 -16.71
C LEU A 227 -5.79 -0.70 -18.23
N ALA A 228 -6.36 0.42 -18.67
CA ALA A 228 -6.33 0.85 -20.06
C ALA A 228 -5.01 1.54 -20.44
N LYS A 229 -4.07 1.66 -19.51
CA LYS A 229 -2.74 2.27 -19.67
C LYS A 229 -1.67 1.35 -19.06
N PRO A 230 -0.39 1.47 -19.46
CA PRO A 230 0.71 0.79 -18.78
C PRO A 230 0.76 1.16 -17.30
N ASN A 231 0.96 0.16 -16.43
CA ASN A 231 1.07 0.39 -15.00
C ASN A 231 2.44 1.02 -14.66
N ARG A 232 2.43 2.18 -14.02
CA ARG A 232 3.61 2.79 -13.41
C ARG A 232 3.85 2.13 -12.06
N ARG A 233 4.69 1.09 -12.03
CA ARG A 233 4.93 0.34 -10.79
C ARG A 233 5.49 1.25 -9.70
N ILE A 234 4.79 1.32 -8.57
CA ILE A 234 5.13 2.14 -7.41
C ILE A 234 5.90 1.31 -6.38
N PHE A 235 5.39 0.09 -6.12
CA PHE A 235 6.00 -0.84 -5.19
C PHE A 235 6.99 -1.73 -5.93
N TYR A 236 8.28 -1.37 -5.83
CA TYR A 236 9.38 -2.15 -6.38
C TYR A 236 10.46 -2.31 -5.32
N VAL A 237 11.19 -3.40 -5.43
CA VAL A 237 12.39 -3.62 -4.64
C VAL A 237 13.55 -3.61 -5.61
N SER A 238 14.41 -2.58 -5.53
CA SER A 238 15.59 -2.49 -6.38
C SER A 238 16.51 -3.68 -6.10
N SER A 239 16.86 -4.44 -7.14
CA SER A 239 17.74 -5.59 -7.06
C SER A 239 19.22 -5.21 -6.85
N GLY A 240 19.52 -4.08 -6.22
CA GLY A 240 20.91 -3.58 -6.19
C GLY A 240 21.24 -2.50 -5.17
N SER A 241 20.73 -2.55 -3.96
CA SER A 241 21.36 -1.83 -2.85
C SER A 241 21.73 -2.84 -1.74
N ARG A 242 22.98 -3.35 -1.79
CA ARG A 242 23.64 -3.78 -0.55
C ARG A 242 23.60 -2.56 0.35
N GLN A 243 22.73 -2.57 1.35
CA GLN A 243 22.79 -1.60 2.44
C GLN A 243 24.16 -1.79 3.13
N PRO A 244 24.84 -0.68 3.45
CA PRO A 244 26.09 -0.73 4.20
C PRO A 244 25.90 -1.30 5.59
#